data_6ec97509dc25989841359ddd9d5df4e6
#
_entry.id   6ec97509dc25989841359ddd9d5df4e6
#
_cell.length_a   1.000
_cell.length_b   1.000
_cell.length_c   1.000
_cell.angle_alpha   90.00
_cell.angle_beta   90.00
_cell.angle_gamma   90.00
#
_symmetry.space_group_name_H-M   'P 1'
#
loop_
_entity.id
_entity.type
_entity.pdbx_description
1 polymer ?
#
loop_
_entity_poly.entity_id
_entity_poly.type
_entity_poly.pdbx_seq_one_letter_code
_entity_poly.pdbx_strand_id
1 'polypeptide(L)'
;MDFTLNSVEDFQKGVILPMNKPYEWTSFDVVKKIKNQISKKLRQKLNIRVKNFKVGHAGTLDPLAEGLVLVCTGKATKKINELMLAEKEYVATIMLGKTTPSYDLETNYDQSYPTDHINENMVKEVLQGFIGEQQQTPPVFSAKNIHGKRAYEYARKGEEVEMKSNPITITGIELVEYNMPYITFRVVCSKGTYIRSLARDIGEKLSSGALLTKLIRTRIGNYTIESSITLQEFEKFLVIL
;
A
#
# COMPACT_ATOMS: atom_id res chain seq x y z
N MET A 1 9.43 -13.87 -15.16
CA MET A 1 8.15 -13.35 -15.69
C MET A 1 7.31 -14.53 -16.13
N ASP A 2 6.32 -14.94 -15.34
CA ASP A 2 5.40 -16.03 -15.72
C ASP A 2 4.11 -15.50 -16.37
N PHE A 3 4.24 -14.47 -17.22
CA PHE A 3 3.13 -14.07 -18.08
C PHE A 3 3.36 -14.62 -19.48
N THR A 4 2.78 -15.73 -19.82
CA THR A 4 2.65 -16.18 -21.21
C THR A 4 1.54 -15.35 -21.88
N LEU A 5 1.83 -14.06 -22.13
CA LEU A 5 0.99 -13.24 -23.00
C LEU A 5 1.47 -13.41 -24.43
N ASN A 6 0.66 -14.05 -25.24
CA ASN A 6 0.95 -14.28 -26.65
C ASN A 6 0.46 -13.13 -27.53
N SER A 7 -0.45 -12.32 -27.00
CA SER A 7 -1.04 -11.20 -27.74
C SER A 7 -1.65 -10.14 -26.83
N VAL A 8 -1.83 -8.92 -27.37
CA VAL A 8 -2.47 -7.82 -26.65
C VAL A 8 -3.94 -8.09 -26.30
N GLU A 9 -4.59 -9.00 -27.01
CA GLU A 9 -5.98 -9.44 -26.77
C GLU A 9 -6.12 -10.22 -25.46
N ASP A 10 -5.05 -10.82 -24.96
CA ASP A 10 -5.07 -11.57 -23.70
C ASP A 10 -5.41 -10.67 -22.50
N PHE A 11 -5.09 -9.38 -22.57
CA PHE A 11 -5.53 -8.42 -21.55
C PHE A 11 -7.07 -8.29 -21.46
N GLN A 12 -7.79 -8.53 -22.55
CA GLN A 12 -9.27 -8.53 -22.54
C GLN A 12 -9.81 -9.84 -21.95
N LYS A 13 -9.15 -10.97 -22.18
CA LYS A 13 -9.48 -12.27 -21.57
C LYS A 13 -9.29 -12.20 -20.04
N GLY A 14 -8.29 -11.45 -19.58
CA GLY A 14 -8.06 -11.13 -18.18
C GLY A 14 -6.71 -11.59 -17.66
N VAL A 15 -5.92 -10.62 -17.21
CA VAL A 15 -4.57 -10.82 -16.69
C VAL A 15 -4.44 -10.12 -15.34
N ILE A 16 -3.67 -10.72 -14.42
CA ILE A 16 -3.21 -10.08 -13.20
C ILE A 16 -1.76 -9.67 -13.43
N LEU A 17 -1.49 -8.37 -13.34
CA LEU A 17 -0.18 -7.78 -13.53
C LEU A 17 0.37 -7.36 -12.17
N PRO A 18 1.40 -8.01 -11.62
CA PRO A 18 2.15 -7.49 -10.48
C PRO A 18 2.99 -6.30 -10.95
N MET A 19 2.62 -5.11 -10.47
CA MET A 19 3.28 -3.86 -10.83
C MET A 19 4.04 -3.29 -9.65
N ASN A 20 5.26 -2.82 -9.89
CA ASN A 20 5.99 -2.02 -8.91
C ASN A 20 5.56 -0.56 -9.03
N LYS A 21 4.77 -0.07 -8.06
CA LYS A 21 4.30 1.31 -8.02
C LYS A 21 5.45 2.23 -7.57
N PRO A 22 5.79 3.25 -8.35
CA PRO A 22 6.80 4.22 -7.91
C PRO A 22 6.27 5.15 -6.82
N TYR A 23 7.18 5.80 -6.11
CA TYR A 23 6.93 6.86 -5.15
C TYR A 23 6.12 8.01 -5.78
N GLU A 24 5.29 8.69 -5.00
CA GLU A 24 4.40 9.80 -5.39
C GLU A 24 3.28 9.45 -6.38
N TRP A 25 3.14 8.20 -6.77
CA TRP A 25 2.03 7.76 -7.61
C TRP A 25 0.89 7.19 -6.74
N THR A 26 -0.35 7.50 -7.12
CA THR A 26 -1.50 6.75 -6.58
C THR A 26 -1.62 5.37 -7.27
N SER A 27 -2.23 4.40 -6.59
CA SER A 27 -2.56 3.12 -7.23
C SER A 27 -3.48 3.29 -8.45
N PHE A 28 -4.29 4.35 -8.46
CA PHE A 28 -5.17 4.68 -9.59
C PHE A 28 -4.39 5.22 -10.79
N ASP A 29 -3.32 5.99 -10.57
CA ASP A 29 -2.44 6.48 -11.67
C ASP A 29 -1.79 5.31 -12.41
N VAL A 30 -1.33 4.29 -11.67
CA VAL A 30 -0.81 3.04 -12.27
C VAL A 30 -1.88 2.38 -13.14
N VAL A 31 -3.11 2.21 -12.62
CA VAL A 31 -4.24 1.65 -13.37
C VAL A 31 -4.53 2.47 -14.62
N LYS A 32 -4.59 3.79 -14.51
CA LYS A 32 -4.84 4.72 -15.62
C LYS A 32 -3.77 4.62 -16.71
N LYS A 33 -2.49 4.61 -16.31
CA LYS A 33 -1.36 4.47 -17.24
C LYS A 33 -1.44 3.16 -18.00
N ILE A 34 -1.58 2.02 -17.32
CA ILE A 34 -1.68 0.69 -17.91
C ILE A 34 -2.89 0.59 -18.84
N LYS A 35 -4.06 1.03 -18.39
CA LYS A 35 -5.28 1.04 -19.20
C LYS A 35 -5.08 1.81 -20.50
N ASN A 36 -4.48 2.99 -20.44
CA ASN A 36 -4.25 3.83 -21.62
C ASN A 36 -3.26 3.18 -22.60
N GLN A 37 -2.18 2.60 -22.11
CA GLN A 37 -1.18 1.93 -22.93
C GLN A 37 -1.76 0.70 -23.65
N ILE A 38 -2.46 -0.19 -22.93
CA ILE A 38 -3.12 -1.35 -23.53
C ILE A 38 -4.20 -0.92 -24.55
N SER A 39 -5.02 0.06 -24.21
CA SER A 39 -6.07 0.55 -25.11
C SER A 39 -5.51 1.16 -26.39
N LYS A 40 -4.37 1.88 -26.29
CA LYS A 40 -3.65 2.41 -27.47
C LYS A 40 -3.14 1.28 -28.34
N LYS A 41 -2.49 0.25 -27.76
CA LYS A 41 -1.94 -0.89 -28.51
C LYS A 41 -3.05 -1.72 -29.18
N LEU A 42 -4.16 -1.99 -28.46
CA LEU A 42 -5.34 -2.68 -29.02
C LEU A 42 -5.92 -1.92 -30.22
N ARG A 43 -6.01 -0.57 -30.14
CA ARG A 43 -6.49 0.25 -31.24
C ARG A 43 -5.56 0.15 -32.47
N GLN A 44 -4.26 0.22 -32.26
CA GLN A 44 -3.26 0.17 -33.32
C GLN A 44 -3.26 -1.20 -34.01
N LYS A 45 -3.32 -2.30 -33.25
CA LYS A 45 -3.21 -3.67 -33.77
C LYS A 45 -4.50 -4.18 -34.43
N LEU A 46 -5.65 -3.88 -33.82
CA LEU A 46 -6.94 -4.42 -34.26
C LEU A 46 -7.76 -3.44 -35.08
N ASN A 47 -7.32 -2.19 -35.22
CA ASN A 47 -8.02 -1.06 -35.85
C ASN A 47 -9.46 -0.88 -35.30
N ILE A 48 -9.70 -1.25 -34.04
CA ILE A 48 -10.98 -1.13 -33.35
C ILE A 48 -10.85 -0.28 -32.08
N ARG A 49 -11.90 0.47 -31.78
CA ARG A 49 -12.03 1.16 -30.50
C ARG A 49 -12.59 0.18 -29.46
N VAL A 50 -11.76 -0.25 -28.53
CA VAL A 50 -12.20 -1.09 -27.41
C VAL A 50 -13.05 -0.27 -26.47
N LYS A 51 -14.37 -0.49 -26.50
CA LYS A 51 -15.30 0.10 -25.53
C LYS A 51 -15.27 -0.74 -24.24
N ASN A 52 -15.38 -0.05 -23.08
CA ASN A 52 -15.54 -0.70 -21.76
C ASN A 52 -14.40 -1.66 -21.34
N PHE A 53 -13.15 -1.41 -21.77
CA PHE A 53 -12.02 -2.18 -21.27
C PHE A 53 -11.84 -1.94 -19.76
N LYS A 54 -12.04 -3.00 -18.97
CA LYS A 54 -11.97 -2.93 -17.50
C LYS A 54 -10.54 -3.13 -17.05
N VAL A 55 -10.08 -2.24 -16.18
CA VAL A 55 -8.81 -2.34 -15.46
C VAL A 55 -9.04 -1.82 -14.04
N GLY A 56 -8.51 -2.50 -13.04
CA GLY A 56 -8.60 -2.11 -11.64
C GLY A 56 -7.44 -2.68 -10.84
N HIS A 57 -7.30 -2.32 -9.58
CA HIS A 57 -6.24 -2.84 -8.70
C HIS A 57 -6.81 -3.55 -7.46
N ALA A 58 -6.05 -4.48 -6.90
CA ALA A 58 -6.40 -5.21 -5.68
C ALA A 58 -5.66 -4.63 -4.46
N GLY A 59 -6.28 -3.63 -3.84
CA GLY A 59 -5.77 -2.98 -2.63
C GLY A 59 -4.95 -1.72 -2.89
N THR A 60 -5.45 -0.61 -2.38
CA THR A 60 -4.78 0.69 -2.47
C THR A 60 -3.44 0.67 -1.75
N LEU A 61 -2.46 1.32 -2.34
CA LEU A 61 -1.19 1.68 -1.73
C LEU A 61 -1.09 3.20 -1.78
N ASP A 62 -0.74 3.81 -0.66
CA ASP A 62 -0.70 5.27 -0.51
C ASP A 62 0.30 5.92 -1.50
N PRO A 63 0.14 7.21 -1.84
CA PRO A 63 1.06 7.89 -2.77
C PRO A 63 2.51 7.84 -2.33
N LEU A 64 2.79 8.08 -1.03
CA LEU A 64 4.14 8.07 -0.46
C LEU A 64 4.71 6.66 -0.20
N ALA A 65 3.96 5.61 -0.53
CA ALA A 65 4.43 4.23 -0.48
C ALA A 65 4.83 3.72 -1.85
N GLU A 66 5.70 2.73 -1.90
CA GLU A 66 6.19 2.06 -3.10
C GLU A 66 5.88 0.57 -3.09
N GLY A 67 6.15 -0.10 -4.19
CA GLY A 67 6.14 -1.56 -4.27
C GLY A 67 4.89 -2.17 -4.91
N LEU A 68 4.59 -3.38 -4.54
CA LEU A 68 3.69 -4.26 -5.26
C LEU A 68 2.23 -3.78 -5.27
N VAL A 69 1.68 -3.60 -6.47
CA VAL A 69 0.25 -3.39 -6.73
C VAL A 69 -0.21 -4.41 -7.77
N LEU A 70 -1.24 -5.19 -7.47
CA LEU A 70 -1.83 -6.11 -8.45
C LEU A 70 -2.85 -5.37 -9.30
N VAL A 71 -2.54 -5.20 -10.59
CA VAL A 71 -3.44 -4.60 -11.57
C VAL A 71 -4.13 -5.72 -12.34
N CYS A 72 -5.47 -5.74 -12.31
CA CYS A 72 -6.30 -6.72 -13.00
C CYS A 72 -6.91 -6.12 -14.25
N THR A 73 -6.88 -6.86 -15.35
CA THR A 73 -7.46 -6.44 -16.63
C THR A 73 -8.62 -7.36 -17.06
N GLY A 74 -9.51 -6.89 -17.92
CA GLY A 74 -10.56 -7.69 -18.52
C GLY A 74 -11.37 -8.51 -17.49
N LYS A 75 -11.50 -9.81 -17.74
CA LYS A 75 -12.25 -10.73 -16.85
C LYS A 75 -11.58 -10.92 -15.48
N ALA A 76 -10.25 -10.72 -15.36
CA ALA A 76 -9.54 -10.83 -14.09
C ALA A 76 -9.96 -9.75 -13.08
N THR A 77 -10.60 -8.66 -13.49
CA THR A 77 -11.17 -7.67 -12.56
C THR A 77 -12.20 -8.27 -11.59
N LYS A 78 -12.81 -9.40 -11.92
CA LYS A 78 -13.72 -10.13 -11.02
C LYS A 78 -13.01 -10.74 -9.82
N LYS A 79 -11.68 -10.98 -9.90
CA LYS A 79 -10.87 -11.53 -8.81
C LYS A 79 -10.36 -10.47 -7.83
N ILE A 80 -10.61 -9.17 -8.08
CA ILE A 80 -10.09 -8.08 -7.24
C ILE A 80 -10.49 -8.26 -5.77
N ASN A 81 -11.75 -8.58 -5.50
CA ASN A 81 -12.23 -8.75 -4.11
C ASN A 81 -11.53 -9.91 -3.40
N GLU A 82 -11.29 -11.03 -4.09
CA GLU A 82 -10.55 -12.17 -3.56
C GLU A 82 -9.09 -11.79 -3.24
N LEU A 83 -8.40 -11.16 -4.19
CA LEU A 83 -7.02 -10.69 -4.01
C LEU A 83 -6.88 -9.65 -2.89
N MET A 84 -7.91 -8.84 -2.65
CA MET A 84 -7.93 -7.90 -1.54
C MET A 84 -7.97 -8.59 -0.17
N LEU A 85 -8.49 -9.81 -0.07
CA LEU A 85 -8.53 -10.59 1.18
C LEU A 85 -7.16 -11.17 1.56
N ALA A 86 -6.27 -11.36 0.59
CA ALA A 86 -4.97 -11.96 0.82
C ALA A 86 -4.15 -11.17 1.86
N GLU A 87 -3.28 -11.85 2.57
CA GLU A 87 -2.29 -11.29 3.48
C GLU A 87 -1.30 -10.39 2.72
N LYS A 88 -0.79 -9.36 3.37
CA LYS A 88 0.20 -8.43 2.82
C LYS A 88 1.45 -8.41 3.68
N GLU A 89 2.58 -8.21 3.04
CA GLU A 89 3.86 -7.96 3.69
C GLU A 89 4.39 -6.60 3.29
N TYR A 90 4.97 -5.92 4.28
CA TYR A 90 5.57 -4.61 4.11
C TYR A 90 6.92 -4.54 4.79
N VAL A 91 7.82 -3.75 4.20
CA VAL A 91 8.98 -3.18 4.87
C VAL A 91 8.68 -1.71 5.13
N ALA A 92 8.70 -1.31 6.39
CA ALA A 92 8.33 0.02 6.86
C ALA A 92 9.45 0.65 7.66
N THR A 93 9.75 1.92 7.39
CA THR A 93 10.64 2.74 8.21
C THR A 93 9.81 3.79 8.91
N ILE A 94 9.91 3.88 10.22
CA ILE A 94 9.29 4.91 11.05
C ILE A 94 10.37 5.83 11.62
N MET A 95 10.01 7.07 11.88
CA MET A 95 10.83 8.01 12.65
C MET A 95 10.19 8.19 14.03
N LEU A 96 10.95 7.92 15.08
CA LEU A 96 10.57 8.16 16.47
C LEU A 96 10.80 9.63 16.87
N GLY A 97 10.12 10.07 17.90
CA GLY A 97 10.28 11.41 18.51
C GLY A 97 9.47 12.51 17.85
N LYS A 98 8.71 12.23 16.81
CA LYS A 98 7.81 13.19 16.16
C LYS A 98 6.51 12.55 15.73
N THR A 99 5.47 13.37 15.58
CA THR A 99 4.17 12.96 15.03
C THR A 99 3.74 13.89 13.91
N THR A 100 2.76 13.41 13.12
CA THR A 100 2.01 14.19 12.14
C THR A 100 0.53 13.76 12.19
N PRO A 101 -0.44 14.62 11.82
CA PRO A 101 -1.85 14.26 11.77
C PRO A 101 -2.18 13.11 10.82
N SER A 102 -1.41 12.90 9.75
CA SER A 102 -1.57 11.82 8.78
C SER A 102 -0.86 10.53 9.18
N TYR A 103 -0.01 10.55 10.22
CA TYR A 103 0.89 9.48 10.67
C TYR A 103 1.96 9.10 9.62
N ASP A 104 2.20 9.98 8.63
CA ASP A 104 3.23 9.89 7.60
C ASP A 104 3.74 11.29 7.21
N LEU A 105 4.44 11.41 6.10
CA LEU A 105 5.01 12.66 5.61
C LEU A 105 4.03 13.49 4.72
N GLU A 106 2.74 13.14 4.65
CA GLU A 106 1.73 13.93 3.91
C GLU A 106 1.44 15.27 4.59
N THR A 107 1.56 15.32 5.93
CA THR A 107 1.31 16.54 6.73
C THR A 107 2.55 16.95 7.51
N ASN A 108 2.60 18.23 7.92
CA ASN A 108 3.68 18.77 8.74
C ASN A 108 3.71 18.13 10.13
N TYR A 109 4.89 18.16 10.78
CA TYR A 109 5.04 17.75 12.18
C TYR A 109 4.17 18.63 13.10
N ASP A 110 3.52 17.99 14.05
CA ASP A 110 2.66 18.64 15.04
C ASP A 110 3.21 18.57 16.46
N GLN A 111 3.92 17.48 16.82
CA GLN A 111 4.49 17.33 18.16
C GLN A 111 5.89 16.69 18.12
N SER A 112 6.64 16.89 19.21
CA SER A 112 7.96 16.30 19.44
C SER A 112 8.03 15.61 20.80
N TYR A 113 8.76 14.52 20.89
CA TYR A 113 8.85 13.65 22.06
C TYR A 113 10.31 13.26 22.33
N PRO A 114 10.67 12.98 23.60
CA PRO A 114 11.99 12.43 23.90
C PRO A 114 12.15 11.01 23.33
N THR A 115 13.39 10.66 23.00
CA THR A 115 13.76 9.33 22.48
C THR A 115 14.96 8.70 23.23
N ASP A 116 15.60 9.43 24.14
CA ASP A 116 16.84 9.02 24.83
C ASP A 116 16.66 7.76 25.68
N HIS A 117 15.45 7.47 26.11
CA HIS A 117 15.10 6.29 26.90
C HIS A 117 14.90 5.02 26.05
N ILE A 118 14.83 5.16 24.72
CA ILE A 118 14.51 4.05 23.81
C ILE A 118 15.80 3.31 23.40
N ASN A 119 15.80 2.02 23.57
CA ASN A 119 16.88 1.14 23.12
C ASN A 119 16.34 0.02 22.20
N GLU A 120 17.26 -0.68 21.55
CA GLU A 120 16.91 -1.73 20.57
C GLU A 120 16.05 -2.86 21.16
N ASN A 121 16.35 -3.27 22.40
CA ASN A 121 15.59 -4.34 23.06
C ASN A 121 14.14 -3.93 23.32
N MET A 122 13.91 -2.70 23.81
CA MET A 122 12.55 -2.16 23.98
C MET A 122 11.79 -2.14 22.66
N VAL A 123 12.42 -1.75 21.56
CA VAL A 123 11.81 -1.77 20.23
C VAL A 123 11.43 -3.19 19.83
N LYS A 124 12.33 -4.18 20.01
CA LYS A 124 12.02 -5.59 19.71
C LYS A 124 10.85 -6.11 20.53
N GLU A 125 10.80 -5.83 21.82
CA GLU A 125 9.72 -6.24 22.72
C GLU A 125 8.37 -5.60 22.30
N VAL A 126 8.36 -4.30 22.00
CA VAL A 126 7.16 -3.60 21.54
C VAL A 126 6.67 -4.17 20.21
N LEU A 127 7.56 -4.41 19.24
CA LEU A 127 7.19 -5.02 17.96
C LEU A 127 6.56 -6.41 18.18
N GLN A 128 7.17 -7.27 19.00
CA GLN A 128 6.63 -8.60 19.29
C GLN A 128 5.25 -8.55 19.95
N GLY A 129 4.99 -7.52 20.76
CA GLY A 129 3.68 -7.30 21.41
C GLY A 129 2.54 -6.97 20.43
N PHE A 130 2.84 -6.73 19.15
CA PHE A 130 1.82 -6.51 18.10
C PHE A 130 1.41 -7.80 17.37
N ILE A 131 2.05 -8.94 17.63
CA ILE A 131 1.66 -10.21 16.99
C ILE A 131 0.30 -10.69 17.53
N GLY A 132 -0.58 -11.09 16.63
CA GLY A 132 -1.91 -11.60 16.94
C GLY A 132 -3.05 -10.69 16.48
N GLU A 133 -4.24 -10.97 17.00
CA GLU A 133 -5.45 -10.18 16.72
C GLU A 133 -5.49 -8.92 17.58
N GLN A 134 -5.88 -7.81 16.98
CA GLN A 134 -5.99 -6.55 17.68
C GLN A 134 -7.01 -5.59 17.01
N GLN A 135 -7.45 -4.59 17.75
CA GLN A 135 -8.31 -3.52 17.25
C GLN A 135 -7.43 -2.34 16.81
N GLN A 136 -7.51 -1.96 15.54
CA GLN A 136 -6.77 -0.82 15.02
C GLN A 136 -7.71 0.30 14.58
N THR A 137 -7.42 1.53 15.03
CA THR A 137 -8.12 2.72 14.56
C THR A 137 -7.44 3.25 13.30
N PRO A 138 -8.13 3.26 12.14
CA PRO A 138 -7.59 3.80 10.89
C PRO A 138 -7.26 5.28 11.02
N PRO A 139 -6.29 5.81 10.23
CA PRO A 139 -6.04 7.24 10.20
C PRO A 139 -7.23 7.98 9.56
N VAL A 140 -7.47 9.22 10.00
CA VAL A 140 -8.51 10.07 9.38
C VAL A 140 -8.14 10.37 7.92
N PHE A 141 -6.86 10.53 7.61
CA PHE A 141 -6.34 10.64 6.25
C PHE A 141 -6.39 9.31 5.50
N SER A 142 -7.58 8.73 5.32
CA SER A 142 -7.78 7.45 4.64
C SER A 142 -8.96 7.48 3.67
N ALA A 143 -9.01 6.52 2.75
CA ALA A 143 -10.11 6.34 1.82
C ALA A 143 -11.33 5.60 2.43
N LYS A 144 -11.37 5.40 3.75
CA LYS A 144 -12.50 4.79 4.45
C LYS A 144 -13.76 5.65 4.26
N ASN A 145 -14.88 5.01 3.93
CA ASN A 145 -16.15 5.74 3.75
C ASN A 145 -16.79 6.01 5.11
N ILE A 146 -17.17 7.26 5.37
CA ILE A 146 -17.88 7.72 6.57
C ILE A 146 -19.03 8.60 6.09
N HIS A 147 -20.25 8.19 6.39
CA HIS A 147 -21.46 8.92 5.98
C HIS A 147 -21.51 9.31 4.48
N GLY A 148 -21.01 8.40 3.60
CA GLY A 148 -21.04 8.61 2.16
C GLY A 148 -19.87 9.41 1.56
N LYS A 149 -18.98 9.97 2.40
CA LYS A 149 -17.75 10.67 2.00
C LYS A 149 -16.51 9.92 2.44
N ARG A 150 -15.36 10.19 1.84
CA ARG A 150 -14.07 9.63 2.27
C ARG A 150 -13.55 10.35 3.51
N ALA A 151 -12.95 9.61 4.45
CA ALA A 151 -12.43 10.18 5.69
C ALA A 151 -11.42 11.32 5.45
N TYR A 152 -10.52 11.18 4.45
CA TYR A 152 -9.58 12.23 4.09
C TYR A 152 -10.24 13.55 3.64
N GLU A 153 -11.50 13.53 3.15
CA GLU A 153 -12.21 14.75 2.77
C GLU A 153 -12.61 15.61 3.99
N TYR A 154 -12.93 14.93 5.11
CA TYR A 154 -13.16 15.58 6.40
C TYR A 154 -11.85 16.12 6.96
N ALA A 155 -10.79 15.30 6.98
CA ALA A 155 -9.47 15.70 7.49
C ALA A 155 -8.93 16.96 6.80
N ARG A 156 -9.03 17.05 5.48
CA ARG A 156 -8.57 18.23 4.70
C ARG A 156 -9.38 19.50 4.96
N LYS A 157 -10.59 19.37 5.48
CA LYS A 157 -11.43 20.52 5.88
C LYS A 157 -11.27 20.90 7.34
N GLY A 158 -10.46 20.16 8.12
CA GLY A 158 -10.36 20.32 9.56
C GLY A 158 -11.61 19.87 10.33
N GLU A 159 -12.49 19.07 9.67
CA GLU A 159 -13.68 18.54 10.31
C GLU A 159 -13.32 17.29 11.12
N GLU A 160 -13.65 17.26 12.39
CA GLU A 160 -13.46 16.09 13.25
C GLU A 160 -14.42 14.97 12.85
N VAL A 161 -13.90 13.74 12.76
CA VAL A 161 -14.68 12.55 12.47
C VAL A 161 -14.21 11.38 13.32
N GLU A 162 -15.16 10.70 13.95
CA GLU A 162 -14.86 9.53 14.75
C GLU A 162 -14.55 8.31 13.86
N MET A 163 -13.35 7.74 14.05
CA MET A 163 -12.88 6.57 13.32
C MET A 163 -13.12 5.30 14.14
N LYS A 164 -14.06 4.48 13.70
CA LYS A 164 -14.30 3.16 14.33
C LYS A 164 -13.12 2.22 14.08
N SER A 165 -12.64 1.58 15.14
CA SER A 165 -11.62 0.54 15.07
C SER A 165 -12.10 -0.66 14.25
N ASN A 166 -11.16 -1.37 13.63
CA ASN A 166 -11.42 -2.60 12.91
C ASN A 166 -10.50 -3.71 13.43
N PRO A 167 -10.97 -4.96 13.45
CA PRO A 167 -10.10 -6.08 13.76
C PRO A 167 -9.07 -6.26 12.65
N ILE A 168 -7.82 -6.43 13.05
CA ILE A 168 -6.70 -6.78 12.19
C ILE A 168 -5.91 -7.92 12.84
N THR A 169 -5.10 -8.61 12.05
CA THR A 169 -4.18 -9.63 12.56
C THR A 169 -2.79 -9.33 12.01
N ILE A 170 -1.79 -9.30 12.89
CA ILE A 170 -0.39 -9.28 12.53
C ILE A 170 0.14 -10.69 12.73
N THR A 171 0.53 -11.38 11.66
CA THR A 171 1.02 -12.77 11.69
C THR A 171 2.53 -12.84 11.86
N GLY A 172 3.24 -11.74 11.62
CA GLY A 172 4.67 -11.63 11.86
C GLY A 172 5.12 -10.19 11.81
N ILE A 173 6.06 -9.84 12.69
CA ILE A 173 6.74 -8.54 12.70
C ILE A 173 8.14 -8.75 13.24
N GLU A 174 9.13 -8.14 12.58
CA GLU A 174 10.54 -8.25 12.99
C GLU A 174 11.27 -6.95 12.73
N LEU A 175 12.19 -6.63 13.63
CA LEU A 175 13.13 -5.51 13.46
C LEU A 175 14.15 -5.86 12.38
N VAL A 176 14.27 -5.00 11.35
CA VAL A 176 15.26 -5.14 10.27
C VAL A 176 16.48 -4.26 10.53
N GLU A 177 16.24 -3.02 11.00
CA GLU A 177 17.31 -2.05 11.25
C GLU A 177 16.95 -1.14 12.42
N TYR A 178 17.89 -0.92 13.32
CA TYR A 178 17.82 0.03 14.43
C TYR A 178 18.86 1.14 14.23
N ASN A 179 18.41 2.31 13.79
CA ASN A 179 19.28 3.47 13.50
C ASN A 179 18.57 4.76 13.95
N MET A 180 18.62 5.03 15.26
CA MET A 180 17.87 6.15 15.87
C MET A 180 18.09 7.49 15.13
N PRO A 181 17.02 8.25 14.89
CA PRO A 181 15.62 8.02 15.30
C PRO A 181 14.82 7.12 14.35
N TYR A 182 15.44 6.47 13.38
CA TYR A 182 14.78 5.64 12.38
C TYR A 182 14.81 4.17 12.76
N ILE A 183 13.64 3.52 12.65
CA ILE A 183 13.47 2.09 12.90
C ILE A 183 12.85 1.48 11.65
N THR A 184 13.51 0.47 11.09
CA THR A 184 12.95 -0.30 9.96
C THR A 184 12.52 -1.67 10.43
N PHE A 185 11.30 -2.07 10.09
CA PHE A 185 10.77 -3.38 10.41
C PHE A 185 10.02 -4.00 9.22
N ARG A 186 10.00 -5.32 9.17
CA ARG A 186 9.15 -6.10 8.27
C ARG A 186 7.89 -6.51 9.01
N VAL A 187 6.73 -6.40 8.39
CA VAL A 187 5.44 -6.79 8.97
C VAL A 187 4.59 -7.57 7.98
N VAL A 188 3.98 -8.66 8.47
CA VAL A 188 3.01 -9.49 7.73
C VAL A 188 1.66 -9.35 8.42
N CYS A 189 0.64 -8.95 7.67
CA CYS A 189 -0.64 -8.58 8.27
C CYS A 189 -1.86 -8.89 7.37
N SER A 190 -3.01 -8.97 8.00
CA SER A 190 -4.30 -9.16 7.35
C SER A 190 -4.70 -7.95 6.49
N LYS A 191 -5.72 -8.14 5.64
CA LYS A 191 -6.36 -7.03 4.91
C LYS A 191 -6.82 -5.93 5.86
N GLY A 192 -6.78 -4.70 5.39
CA GLY A 192 -7.32 -3.54 6.12
C GLY A 192 -6.41 -2.99 7.20
N THR A 193 -5.22 -3.56 7.41
CA THR A 193 -4.19 -3.03 8.30
C THR A 193 -3.60 -1.75 7.71
N TYR A 194 -3.56 -0.68 8.49
CA TYR A 194 -2.92 0.59 8.17
C TYR A 194 -1.54 0.66 8.82
N ILE A 195 -0.49 0.60 8.02
CA ILE A 195 0.89 0.65 8.54
C ILE A 195 1.19 2.04 9.16
N ARG A 196 0.54 3.10 8.71
CA ARG A 196 0.58 4.44 9.33
C ARG A 196 0.03 4.42 10.77
N SER A 197 -1.11 3.75 10.99
CA SER A 197 -1.64 3.58 12.35
C SER A 197 -0.72 2.70 13.19
N LEU A 198 -0.12 1.65 12.62
CA LEU A 198 0.86 0.82 13.33
C LEU A 198 2.09 1.65 13.75
N ALA A 199 2.56 2.56 12.89
CA ALA A 199 3.66 3.49 13.24
C ALA A 199 3.30 4.35 14.47
N ARG A 200 2.10 4.96 14.49
CA ARG A 200 1.58 5.70 15.64
C ARG A 200 1.56 4.80 16.89
N ASP A 201 0.94 3.63 16.78
CA ASP A 201 0.74 2.71 17.92
C ASP A 201 2.09 2.22 18.50
N ILE A 202 3.10 1.98 17.64
CA ILE A 202 4.47 1.66 18.07
C ILE A 202 5.07 2.85 18.83
N GLY A 203 4.94 4.07 18.32
CA GLY A 203 5.43 5.28 18.99
C GLY A 203 4.80 5.46 20.37
N GLU A 204 3.49 5.30 20.49
CA GLU A 204 2.74 5.35 21.75
C GLU A 204 3.24 4.29 22.75
N LYS A 205 3.42 3.05 22.31
CA LYS A 205 3.94 1.96 23.16
C LYS A 205 5.38 2.20 23.65
N LEU A 206 6.17 2.94 22.88
CA LEU A 206 7.51 3.37 23.27
C LEU A 206 7.51 4.67 24.13
N SER A 207 6.35 5.16 24.58
CA SER A 207 6.19 6.41 25.29
C SER A 207 6.84 7.59 24.54
N SER A 208 6.72 7.56 23.22
CA SER A 208 7.22 8.56 22.28
C SER A 208 6.18 8.77 21.19
N GLY A 209 6.43 9.69 20.26
CA GLY A 209 5.68 9.76 19.00
C GLY A 209 6.39 8.98 17.90
N ALA A 210 5.66 8.59 16.88
CA ALA A 210 6.25 8.07 15.65
C ALA A 210 5.39 8.39 14.44
N LEU A 211 6.03 8.45 13.27
CA LEU A 211 5.37 8.54 11.97
C LEU A 211 6.07 7.64 10.95
N LEU A 212 5.31 7.21 9.96
CA LEU A 212 5.82 6.43 8.84
C LEU A 212 6.59 7.35 7.87
N THR A 213 7.87 7.03 7.61
CA THR A 213 8.69 7.79 6.66
C THR A 213 8.94 7.07 5.35
N LYS A 214 8.90 5.73 5.36
CA LYS A 214 9.03 4.90 4.15
C LYS A 214 8.17 3.66 4.26
N LEU A 215 7.54 3.27 3.16
CA LEU A 215 6.73 2.06 3.08
C LEU A 215 6.92 1.38 1.73
N ILE A 216 7.26 0.11 1.78
CA ILE A 216 7.36 -0.74 0.59
C ILE A 216 6.47 -1.96 0.80
N ARG A 217 5.47 -2.17 -0.06
CA ARG A 217 4.71 -3.43 -0.04
C ARG A 217 5.46 -4.47 -0.85
N THR A 218 5.96 -5.50 -0.17
CA THR A 218 6.80 -6.55 -0.76
C THR A 218 6.00 -7.76 -1.24
N ARG A 219 4.82 -8.06 -0.62
CA ARG A 219 4.03 -9.24 -0.97
C ARG A 219 2.53 -8.99 -0.83
N ILE A 220 1.74 -9.65 -1.69
CA ILE A 220 0.28 -9.80 -1.63
C ILE A 220 -0.05 -11.26 -1.93
N GLY A 221 -0.43 -12.05 -0.92
CA GLY A 221 -0.64 -13.49 -1.07
C GLY A 221 0.60 -14.17 -1.65
N ASN A 222 0.47 -14.79 -2.82
CA ASN A 222 1.56 -15.48 -3.51
C ASN A 222 2.36 -14.57 -4.47
N TYR A 223 1.98 -13.31 -4.64
CA TYR A 223 2.69 -12.37 -5.50
C TYR A 223 3.73 -11.60 -4.69
N THR A 224 4.96 -11.52 -5.20
CA THR A 224 6.06 -10.82 -4.56
C THR A 224 6.56 -9.66 -5.43
N ILE A 225 7.27 -8.71 -4.80
CA ILE A 225 7.82 -7.55 -5.52
C ILE A 225 8.88 -7.95 -6.54
N GLU A 226 9.64 -9.03 -6.28
CA GLU A 226 10.66 -9.55 -7.18
C GLU A 226 10.06 -10.06 -8.50
N SER A 227 8.80 -10.52 -8.47
CA SER A 227 8.06 -10.93 -9.66
C SER A 227 7.34 -9.78 -10.37
N SER A 228 7.36 -8.58 -9.79
CA SER A 228 6.70 -7.41 -10.34
C SER A 228 7.53 -6.71 -11.42
N ILE A 229 6.85 -5.94 -12.24
CA ILE A 229 7.47 -5.13 -13.29
C ILE A 229 7.20 -3.64 -13.06
N THR A 230 8.13 -2.81 -13.46
CA THR A 230 7.98 -1.37 -13.50
C THR A 230 7.09 -0.92 -14.67
N LEU A 231 6.62 0.33 -14.62
CA LEU A 231 5.87 0.90 -15.74
C LEU A 231 6.69 0.98 -17.04
N GLN A 232 8.01 1.21 -16.92
CA GLN A 232 8.90 1.25 -18.07
C GLN A 232 9.09 -0.14 -18.70
N GLU A 233 9.27 -1.18 -17.88
CA GLU A 233 9.35 -2.57 -18.36
C GLU A 233 8.04 -3.01 -19.01
N PHE A 234 6.90 -2.65 -18.43
CA PHE A 234 5.60 -2.90 -19.03
C PHE A 234 5.44 -2.22 -20.39
N GLU A 235 5.91 -0.98 -20.54
CA GLU A 235 5.86 -0.26 -21.81
C GLU A 235 6.73 -0.95 -22.89
N LYS A 236 7.96 -1.36 -22.53
CA LYS A 236 8.84 -2.14 -23.42
C LYS A 236 8.20 -3.47 -23.82
N PHE A 237 7.59 -4.18 -22.86
CA PHE A 237 6.89 -5.44 -23.11
C PHE A 237 5.73 -5.26 -24.12
N LEU A 238 4.94 -4.19 -24.00
CA LEU A 238 3.85 -3.90 -24.94
C LEU A 238 4.34 -3.60 -26.36
N VAL A 239 5.58 -3.16 -26.56
CA VAL A 239 6.15 -2.93 -27.91
C VAL A 239 6.33 -4.26 -28.64
N ILE A 240 6.69 -5.32 -27.92
CA ILE A 240 6.98 -6.64 -28.47
C ILE A 240 5.69 -7.42 -28.82
N LEU A 241 4.59 -7.18 -28.09
CA LEU A 241 3.27 -7.76 -28.36
C LEU A 241 2.57 -7.13 -29.58
#